data_a800a77beb023889a89ecda412ef47ce
#
_entry.id   a800a77beb023889a89ecda412ef47ce
#
_cell.length_a   1.000
_cell.length_b   1.000
_cell.length_c   1.000
_cell.angle_alpha   90.00
_cell.angle_beta   90.00
_cell.angle_gamma   90.00
#
_symmetry.space_group_name_H-M   'P 1'
#
loop_
_entity.id
_entity.type
_entity.pdbx_description
1 polymer ?
#
loop_
_entity_poly.entity_id
_entity_poly.type
_entity_poly.pdbx_seq_one_letter_code
_entity_poly.pdbx_strand_id
1 'polypeptide(L)'
;MCIRDRASTIKKCLNEYTDSLKKDINIYNFPIDPKKINKIILIGCGTAYHSCLVAKYWLEELTTIDAEIDIASEFRYRKLKFNTNNLYIFVSQSGETADTAAALDICKKNKVKTCSIVNVVESTIARNADWVLPIHAGPEIGVASTKAFLGQLIVLYILSLKLSIIRGDIDKDKYNENLRNLHKLPESIKNTFKLENEIQLMAKEFLDAKGSMFLGRGNSFPIALEGALKLKELSYLHAEGYPAGEMKHGPLALIEEGLPVIVIAPKDKYYEKTLSNTQEVIARGGKIFFITDNNKKLLSTNIRY
;
A
#
# COMPACT_ATOMS: atom_id res chain seq x y z
N MET A 1 -16.71 9.15 -10.45
CA MET A 1 -15.41 8.57 -10.85
C MET A 1 -14.78 7.86 -9.66
N CYS A 2 -13.86 6.94 -9.93
CA CYS A 2 -13.28 5.99 -8.95
C CYS A 2 -12.73 6.58 -7.63
N ILE A 3 -12.40 7.87 -7.58
CA ILE A 3 -11.94 8.51 -6.34
C ILE A 3 -13.06 8.57 -5.29
N ARG A 4 -14.28 8.95 -5.68
CA ARG A 4 -15.43 9.03 -4.74
C ARG A 4 -15.96 7.67 -4.34
N ASP A 5 -15.67 6.62 -5.13
CA ASP A 5 -16.06 5.24 -4.83
C ASP A 5 -15.17 4.56 -3.77
N ARG A 6 -14.07 5.19 -3.35
CA ARG A 6 -13.10 4.60 -2.40
C ARG A 6 -13.75 4.14 -1.10
N ALA A 7 -14.56 5.00 -0.50
CA ALA A 7 -15.25 4.67 0.75
C ALA A 7 -16.23 3.50 0.59
N SER A 8 -16.96 3.44 -0.54
CA SER A 8 -17.87 2.34 -0.84
C SER A 8 -17.14 1.03 -1.14
N THR A 9 -15.98 1.10 -1.82
CA THR A 9 -15.11 -0.07 -2.07
C THR A 9 -14.64 -0.69 -0.76
N ILE A 10 -14.12 0.12 0.18
CA ILE A 10 -13.69 -0.38 1.48
C ILE A 10 -14.88 -1.00 2.23
N LYS A 11 -16.04 -0.34 2.24
CA LYS A 11 -17.23 -0.86 2.91
C LYS A 11 -17.65 -2.21 2.34
N LYS A 12 -17.65 -2.38 1.02
CA LYS A 12 -17.96 -3.66 0.36
C LYS A 12 -16.96 -4.74 0.77
N CYS A 13 -15.66 -4.44 0.65
CA CYS A 13 -14.60 -5.36 1.02
C CYS A 13 -14.73 -5.81 2.50
N LEU A 14 -14.94 -4.87 3.42
CA LEU A 14 -15.15 -5.19 4.84
C LEU A 14 -16.39 -6.05 5.07
N ASN A 15 -17.50 -5.81 4.38
CA ASN A 15 -18.72 -6.60 4.53
C ASN A 15 -18.54 -8.04 4.05
N GLU A 16 -17.73 -8.28 3.02
CA GLU A 16 -17.45 -9.63 2.52
C GLU A 16 -16.51 -10.42 3.46
N TYR A 17 -15.57 -9.72 4.10
CA TYR A 17 -14.55 -10.35 4.92
C TYR A 17 -14.81 -10.31 6.42
N THR A 18 -15.87 -9.68 6.88
CA THR A 18 -16.22 -9.67 8.32
C THR A 18 -17.60 -10.25 8.55
N ASP A 19 -17.81 -10.82 9.73
CA ASP A 19 -19.12 -11.32 10.13
C ASP A 19 -20.13 -10.17 10.28
N SER A 20 -21.44 -10.53 10.29
CA SER A 20 -22.53 -9.56 10.40
C SER A 20 -22.47 -8.68 11.67
N LEU A 21 -21.85 -9.20 12.73
CA LEU A 21 -21.65 -8.51 14.00
C LEU A 21 -20.35 -7.70 14.03
N LYS A 22 -19.52 -7.77 12.95
CA LYS A 22 -18.21 -7.12 12.84
C LYS A 22 -17.24 -7.49 13.96
N LYS A 23 -17.31 -8.74 14.42
CA LYS A 23 -16.52 -9.28 15.53
C LYS A 23 -15.44 -10.26 15.12
N ASP A 24 -15.52 -10.80 13.89
CA ASP A 24 -14.51 -11.70 13.36
C ASP A 24 -14.31 -11.50 11.85
N ILE A 25 -13.16 -11.98 11.38
CA ILE A 25 -12.79 -12.01 9.97
C ILE A 25 -13.13 -13.38 9.38
N ASN A 26 -13.92 -13.39 8.30
CA ASN A 26 -14.36 -14.56 7.57
C ASN A 26 -13.36 -14.97 6.50
N ILE A 27 -12.15 -15.34 6.90
CA ILE A 27 -11.12 -15.93 6.03
C ILE A 27 -10.85 -17.34 6.52
N TYR A 28 -11.09 -18.32 5.63
CA TYR A 28 -10.96 -19.75 5.90
C TYR A 28 -10.25 -20.45 4.73
N ASN A 29 -10.06 -21.75 4.84
CA ASN A 29 -9.50 -22.61 3.78
C ASN A 29 -8.09 -22.18 3.34
N PHE A 30 -7.25 -21.85 4.31
CA PHE A 30 -5.86 -21.53 4.04
C PHE A 30 -5.16 -22.70 3.32
N PRO A 31 -4.38 -22.44 2.28
CA PRO A 31 -3.70 -23.49 1.51
C PRO A 31 -2.56 -24.15 2.30
N ILE A 32 -2.13 -23.52 3.38
CA ILE A 32 -1.16 -24.04 4.38
C ILE A 32 -1.76 -23.73 5.76
N ASP A 33 -1.56 -24.62 6.72
CA ASP A 33 -1.86 -24.31 8.13
C ASP A 33 -1.15 -23.00 8.54
N PRO A 34 -1.90 -21.95 8.94
CA PRO A 34 -1.33 -20.66 9.30
C PRO A 34 -0.18 -20.74 10.33
N LYS A 35 -0.24 -21.72 11.24
CA LYS A 35 0.80 -21.93 12.26
C LYS A 35 2.10 -22.51 11.69
N LYS A 36 2.06 -23.06 10.49
CA LYS A 36 3.22 -23.65 9.79
C LYS A 36 3.82 -22.74 8.72
N ILE A 37 3.22 -21.58 8.47
CA ILE A 37 3.78 -20.62 7.51
C ILE A 37 5.05 -20.02 8.12
N ASN A 38 6.18 -20.26 7.46
CA ASN A 38 7.46 -19.69 7.85
C ASN A 38 7.66 -18.30 7.24
N LYS A 39 7.28 -18.14 5.97
CA LYS A 39 7.48 -16.91 5.21
C LYS A 39 6.31 -16.65 4.27
N ILE A 40 5.96 -15.39 4.11
CA ILE A 40 5.06 -14.91 3.05
C ILE A 40 5.89 -14.12 2.04
N ILE A 41 5.78 -14.48 0.76
CA ILE A 41 6.40 -13.76 -0.35
C ILE A 41 5.26 -13.07 -1.12
N LEU A 42 5.27 -11.73 -1.10
CA LEU A 42 4.29 -10.89 -1.78
C LEU A 42 4.83 -10.45 -3.13
N ILE A 43 4.09 -10.69 -4.21
CA ILE A 43 4.56 -10.49 -5.59
C ILE A 43 3.55 -9.65 -6.36
N GLY A 44 4.02 -8.60 -7.01
CA GLY A 44 3.18 -7.71 -7.81
C GLY A 44 3.99 -6.79 -8.73
N CYS A 45 3.31 -5.98 -9.51
CA CYS A 45 3.87 -4.93 -10.36
C CYS A 45 3.22 -3.58 -10.07
N GLY A 46 3.97 -2.48 -10.16
CA GLY A 46 3.45 -1.11 -10.03
C GLY A 46 2.66 -0.88 -8.73
N THR A 47 1.44 -0.40 -8.85
CA THR A 47 0.53 -0.15 -7.72
C THR A 47 0.33 -1.39 -6.83
N ALA A 48 0.21 -2.58 -7.43
CA ALA A 48 0.09 -3.83 -6.67
C ALA A 48 1.38 -4.15 -5.88
N TYR A 49 2.54 -3.87 -6.45
CA TYR A 49 3.82 -3.99 -5.73
C TYR A 49 3.88 -3.02 -4.54
N HIS A 50 3.41 -1.77 -4.70
CA HIS A 50 3.34 -0.82 -3.58
C HIS A 50 2.40 -1.29 -2.46
N SER A 51 1.29 -1.95 -2.81
CA SER A 51 0.41 -2.56 -1.79
C SER A 51 1.11 -3.71 -1.04
N CYS A 52 1.94 -4.50 -1.74
CA CYS A 52 2.78 -5.53 -1.13
C CYS A 52 3.82 -4.93 -0.17
N LEU A 53 4.43 -3.80 -0.53
CA LEU A 53 5.36 -3.07 0.34
C LEU A 53 4.71 -2.63 1.65
N VAL A 54 3.48 -2.10 1.60
CA VAL A 54 2.73 -1.73 2.82
C VAL A 54 2.42 -2.97 3.65
N ALA A 55 1.95 -4.04 3.00
CA ALA A 55 1.58 -5.28 3.68
C ALA A 55 2.77 -5.95 4.39
N LYS A 56 3.98 -5.81 3.86
CA LYS A 56 5.19 -6.30 4.54
C LYS A 56 5.32 -5.70 5.93
N TYR A 57 5.18 -4.36 6.08
CA TYR A 57 5.25 -3.72 7.39
C TYR A 57 4.15 -4.23 8.34
N TRP A 58 2.94 -4.47 7.84
CA TRP A 58 1.85 -5.00 8.66
C TRP A 58 2.09 -6.44 9.11
N LEU A 59 2.61 -7.30 8.22
CA LEU A 59 2.96 -8.67 8.56
C LEU A 59 4.07 -8.70 9.63
N GLU A 60 5.13 -7.90 9.45
CA GLU A 60 6.22 -7.79 10.42
C GLU A 60 5.78 -7.21 11.77
N GLU A 61 4.79 -6.31 11.80
CA GLU A 61 4.27 -5.71 13.04
C GLU A 61 3.26 -6.61 13.77
N LEU A 62 2.42 -7.34 13.01
CA LEU A 62 1.30 -8.09 13.57
C LEU A 62 1.60 -9.57 13.77
N THR A 63 2.60 -10.12 13.09
CA THR A 63 2.89 -11.56 13.08
C THR A 63 4.37 -11.85 13.31
N THR A 64 4.66 -13.10 13.63
CA THR A 64 6.03 -13.65 13.67
C THR A 64 6.43 -14.27 12.33
N ILE A 65 5.69 -14.02 11.24
CA ILE A 65 5.97 -14.54 9.90
C ILE A 65 6.97 -13.61 9.20
N ASP A 66 8.04 -14.17 8.65
CA ASP A 66 8.93 -13.43 7.76
C ASP A 66 8.17 -12.97 6.52
N ALA A 67 8.34 -11.70 6.12
CA ALA A 67 7.71 -11.16 4.93
C ALA A 67 8.75 -10.68 3.93
N GLU A 68 8.67 -11.19 2.70
CA GLU A 68 9.43 -10.73 1.55
C GLU A 68 8.52 -10.15 0.49
N ILE A 69 9.06 -9.25 -0.31
CA ILE A 69 8.38 -8.68 -1.47
C ILE A 69 9.23 -8.85 -2.70
N ASP A 70 8.58 -9.03 -3.84
CA ASP A 70 9.27 -9.14 -5.11
C ASP A 70 8.49 -8.47 -6.25
N ILE A 71 9.22 -7.96 -7.23
CA ILE A 71 8.63 -7.42 -8.45
C ILE A 71 8.43 -8.60 -9.41
N ALA A 72 7.20 -8.80 -9.88
CA ALA A 72 6.89 -9.97 -10.69
C ALA A 72 7.70 -10.04 -12.00
N SER A 73 8.02 -8.89 -12.62
CA SER A 73 8.86 -8.82 -13.82
C SER A 73 10.29 -9.31 -13.59
N GLU A 74 10.82 -9.17 -12.38
CA GLU A 74 12.15 -9.65 -12.01
C GLU A 74 12.11 -11.06 -11.45
N PHE A 75 11.07 -11.41 -10.66
CA PHE A 75 10.88 -12.72 -10.07
C PHE A 75 10.94 -13.83 -11.12
N ARG A 76 10.30 -13.63 -12.28
CA ARG A 76 10.15 -14.64 -13.33
C ARG A 76 11.47 -15.08 -14.01
N TYR A 77 12.54 -14.30 -13.88
CA TYR A 77 13.83 -14.60 -14.55
C TYR A 77 14.93 -15.07 -13.59
N ARG A 78 14.67 -15.04 -12.28
CA ARG A 78 15.67 -15.41 -11.28
C ARG A 78 15.65 -16.90 -10.98
N LYS A 79 16.82 -17.44 -10.61
CA LYS A 79 16.95 -18.79 -10.06
C LYS A 79 16.62 -18.76 -8.56
N LEU A 80 15.39 -19.10 -8.23
CA LEU A 80 14.85 -19.04 -6.88
C LEU A 80 14.93 -20.41 -6.19
N LYS A 81 15.03 -20.40 -4.85
CA LYS A 81 14.84 -21.57 -4.02
C LYS A 81 13.42 -21.52 -3.43
N PHE A 82 12.69 -22.62 -3.59
CA PHE A 82 11.32 -22.72 -3.11
C PHE A 82 11.24 -23.55 -1.84
N ASN A 83 10.34 -23.17 -0.92
CA ASN A 83 10.06 -23.89 0.31
C ASN A 83 8.54 -24.11 0.42
N THR A 84 8.12 -25.34 0.69
CA THR A 84 6.71 -25.73 0.78
C THR A 84 5.97 -25.13 1.98
N ASN A 85 6.70 -24.65 2.99
CA ASN A 85 6.12 -23.94 4.14
C ASN A 85 6.03 -22.42 3.91
N ASN A 86 6.36 -21.94 2.72
CA ASN A 86 6.17 -20.55 2.34
C ASN A 86 4.85 -20.38 1.57
N LEU A 87 4.17 -19.25 1.81
CA LEU A 87 3.00 -18.86 1.05
C LEU A 87 3.40 -17.73 0.07
N TYR A 88 3.13 -17.97 -1.23
CA TYR A 88 3.39 -17.01 -2.30
C TYR A 88 2.08 -16.30 -2.65
N ILE A 89 2.03 -14.98 -2.46
CA ILE A 89 0.83 -14.16 -2.68
C ILE A 89 1.04 -13.27 -3.89
N PHE A 90 0.20 -13.43 -4.90
CA PHE A 90 0.21 -12.68 -6.16
C PHE A 90 -0.87 -11.62 -6.14
N VAL A 91 -0.48 -10.35 -6.22
CA VAL A 91 -1.41 -9.21 -6.18
C VAL A 91 -1.55 -8.61 -7.58
N SER A 92 -2.77 -8.52 -8.08
CA SER A 92 -3.07 -7.92 -9.38
C SER A 92 -4.51 -7.41 -9.42
N GLN A 93 -4.73 -6.19 -9.94
CA GLN A 93 -6.10 -5.69 -10.10
C GLN A 93 -6.86 -6.49 -11.15
N SER A 94 -6.33 -6.63 -12.35
CA SER A 94 -6.98 -7.34 -13.47
C SER A 94 -6.90 -8.85 -13.36
N GLY A 95 -5.87 -9.36 -12.66
CA GLY A 95 -5.54 -10.79 -12.66
C GLY A 95 -5.01 -11.31 -14.00
N GLU A 96 -4.65 -10.40 -14.92
CA GLU A 96 -4.13 -10.72 -16.28
C GLU A 96 -2.73 -10.13 -16.53
N THR A 97 -2.05 -9.60 -15.49
CA THR A 97 -0.70 -9.07 -15.62
C THR A 97 0.26 -10.18 -16.02
N ALA A 98 0.83 -10.10 -17.21
CA ALA A 98 1.63 -11.17 -17.82
C ALA A 98 2.80 -11.64 -16.94
N ASP A 99 3.55 -10.70 -16.34
CA ASP A 99 4.67 -11.03 -15.47
C ASP A 99 4.21 -11.70 -14.17
N THR A 100 3.11 -11.24 -13.60
CA THR A 100 2.52 -11.83 -12.38
C THR A 100 2.00 -13.25 -12.65
N ALA A 101 1.35 -13.47 -13.80
CA ALA A 101 0.91 -14.79 -14.22
C ALA A 101 2.10 -15.76 -14.44
N ALA A 102 3.16 -15.30 -15.11
CA ALA A 102 4.36 -16.10 -15.30
C ALA A 102 5.07 -16.44 -13.98
N ALA A 103 5.13 -15.50 -13.04
CA ALA A 103 5.67 -15.75 -11.71
C ALA A 103 4.85 -16.80 -10.94
N LEU A 104 3.51 -16.74 -11.03
CA LEU A 104 2.59 -17.74 -10.48
C LEU A 104 2.86 -19.13 -11.08
N ASP A 105 3.00 -19.24 -12.41
CA ASP A 105 3.26 -20.49 -13.10
C ASP A 105 4.58 -21.15 -12.62
N ILE A 106 5.60 -20.34 -12.36
CA ILE A 106 6.88 -20.84 -11.81
C ILE A 106 6.63 -21.44 -10.42
N CYS A 107 5.88 -20.79 -9.54
CA CYS A 107 5.54 -21.31 -8.23
C CYS A 107 4.72 -22.60 -8.32
N LYS A 108 3.77 -22.69 -9.23
CA LYS A 108 2.97 -23.92 -9.46
C LYS A 108 3.83 -25.08 -9.94
N LYS A 109 4.75 -24.84 -10.88
CA LYS A 109 5.72 -25.86 -11.35
C LYS A 109 6.61 -26.38 -10.21
N ASN A 110 6.93 -25.53 -9.23
CA ASN A 110 7.70 -25.91 -8.05
C ASN A 110 6.83 -26.45 -6.89
N LYS A 111 5.52 -26.65 -7.11
CA LYS A 111 4.55 -27.26 -6.17
C LYS A 111 4.48 -26.54 -4.82
N VAL A 112 4.72 -25.25 -4.78
CA VAL A 112 4.52 -24.43 -3.60
C VAL A 112 3.13 -23.83 -3.56
N LYS A 113 2.67 -23.45 -2.37
CA LYS A 113 1.31 -22.93 -2.15
C LYS A 113 1.18 -21.48 -2.56
N THR A 114 0.13 -21.17 -3.28
CA THR A 114 -0.12 -19.88 -3.91
C THR A 114 -1.46 -19.30 -3.49
N CYS A 115 -1.48 -17.98 -3.32
CA CYS A 115 -2.68 -17.19 -3.12
C CYS A 115 -2.70 -16.06 -4.16
N SER A 116 -3.87 -15.72 -4.68
CA SER A 116 -4.05 -14.51 -5.48
C SER A 116 -4.97 -13.52 -4.78
N ILE A 117 -4.60 -12.24 -4.83
CA ILE A 117 -5.43 -11.11 -4.40
C ILE A 117 -5.77 -10.32 -5.65
N VAL A 118 -7.00 -10.46 -6.14
CA VAL A 118 -7.42 -9.94 -7.45
C VAL A 118 -8.80 -9.29 -7.37
N ASN A 119 -9.10 -8.42 -8.33
CA ASN A 119 -10.44 -7.85 -8.48
C ASN A 119 -11.34 -8.68 -9.41
N VAL A 120 -10.74 -9.38 -10.40
CA VAL A 120 -11.44 -10.20 -11.38
C VAL A 120 -11.22 -11.67 -11.04
N VAL A 121 -12.23 -12.31 -10.46
CA VAL A 121 -12.11 -13.69 -9.94
C VAL A 121 -12.09 -14.74 -11.06
N GLU A 122 -12.54 -14.41 -12.26
CA GLU A 122 -12.47 -15.25 -13.45
C GLU A 122 -11.15 -15.10 -14.23
N SER A 123 -10.22 -14.30 -13.72
CA SER A 123 -8.95 -14.03 -14.37
C SER A 123 -8.01 -15.25 -14.37
N THR A 124 -7.02 -15.19 -15.26
CA THR A 124 -5.99 -16.24 -15.39
C THR A 124 -5.23 -16.47 -14.08
N ILE A 125 -4.84 -15.41 -13.38
CA ILE A 125 -4.13 -15.51 -12.09
C ILE A 125 -5.04 -16.15 -11.03
N ALA A 126 -6.31 -15.75 -10.97
CA ALA A 126 -7.26 -16.32 -10.02
C ALA A 126 -7.50 -17.83 -10.24
N ARG A 127 -7.74 -18.23 -11.50
CA ARG A 127 -7.98 -19.65 -11.83
C ARG A 127 -6.79 -20.55 -11.56
N ASN A 128 -5.57 -20.05 -11.64
CA ASN A 128 -4.35 -20.83 -11.48
C ASN A 128 -3.82 -20.85 -10.04
N ALA A 129 -4.22 -19.93 -9.18
CA ALA A 129 -3.82 -19.93 -7.77
C ALA A 129 -4.54 -21.02 -6.96
N ASP A 130 -3.90 -21.51 -5.88
CA ASP A 130 -4.53 -22.48 -4.98
C ASP A 130 -5.61 -21.83 -4.10
N TRP A 131 -5.54 -20.52 -3.92
CA TRP A 131 -6.45 -19.76 -3.08
C TRP A 131 -6.66 -18.36 -3.65
N VAL A 132 -7.88 -17.84 -3.57
CA VAL A 132 -8.25 -16.55 -4.13
C VAL A 132 -8.90 -15.67 -3.06
N LEU A 133 -8.43 -14.45 -2.93
CA LEU A 133 -8.99 -13.41 -2.08
C LEU A 133 -9.40 -12.21 -2.95
N PRO A 134 -10.69 -12.07 -3.28
CA PRO A 134 -11.19 -10.96 -4.09
C PRO A 134 -11.11 -9.62 -3.36
N ILE A 135 -10.79 -8.53 -4.07
CA ILE A 135 -10.76 -7.18 -3.48
C ILE A 135 -12.10 -6.44 -3.56
N HIS A 136 -13.08 -6.97 -4.26
CA HIS A 136 -14.45 -6.45 -4.38
C HIS A 136 -14.56 -4.96 -4.78
N ALA A 137 -13.56 -4.45 -5.53
CA ALA A 137 -13.53 -3.04 -5.93
C ALA A 137 -14.53 -2.69 -7.05
N GLY A 138 -15.11 -3.72 -7.71
CA GLY A 138 -15.91 -3.53 -8.91
C GLY A 138 -15.08 -2.99 -10.10
N PRO A 139 -15.71 -2.66 -11.24
CA PRO A 139 -14.98 -2.16 -12.41
C PRO A 139 -14.22 -0.88 -12.08
N GLU A 140 -12.94 -0.84 -12.35
CA GLU A 140 -12.11 0.36 -12.26
C GLU A 140 -11.93 0.96 -13.65
N ILE A 141 -12.60 2.09 -13.89
CA ILE A 141 -12.55 2.79 -15.17
C ILE A 141 -11.59 3.96 -15.03
N GLY A 142 -10.39 3.81 -15.59
CA GLY A 142 -9.34 4.81 -15.53
C GLY A 142 -7.97 4.19 -15.80
N VAL A 143 -7.02 5.01 -16.23
CA VAL A 143 -5.63 4.59 -16.47
C VAL A 143 -4.95 4.25 -15.14
N ALA A 144 -5.07 5.15 -14.16
CA ALA A 144 -4.44 5.00 -12.87
C ALA A 144 -5.32 4.19 -11.90
N SER A 145 -4.77 3.12 -11.34
CA SER A 145 -5.41 2.36 -10.28
C SER A 145 -5.55 3.20 -9.00
N THR A 146 -6.72 3.25 -8.40
CA THR A 146 -7.01 4.01 -7.20
C THR A 146 -7.81 3.22 -6.17
N LYS A 147 -9.08 2.90 -6.46
CA LYS A 147 -9.93 2.13 -5.53
C LYS A 147 -9.48 0.68 -5.40
N ALA A 148 -8.92 0.09 -6.45
CA ALA A 148 -8.36 -1.26 -6.39
C ALA A 148 -7.15 -1.32 -5.46
N PHE A 149 -6.27 -0.30 -5.46
CA PHE A 149 -5.19 -0.19 -4.49
C PHE A 149 -5.69 -0.24 -3.04
N LEU A 150 -6.74 0.53 -2.73
CA LEU A 150 -7.35 0.49 -1.39
C LEU A 150 -7.95 -0.89 -1.08
N GLY A 151 -8.62 -1.53 -2.05
CA GLY A 151 -9.12 -2.89 -1.88
C GLY A 151 -8.00 -3.89 -1.59
N GLN A 152 -6.87 -3.79 -2.31
CA GLN A 152 -5.68 -4.61 -2.05
C GLN A 152 -5.15 -4.39 -0.63
N LEU A 153 -5.01 -3.13 -0.19
CA LEU A 153 -4.57 -2.80 1.16
C LEU A 153 -5.50 -3.39 2.23
N ILE A 154 -6.82 -3.27 2.05
CA ILE A 154 -7.79 -3.82 3.01
C ILE A 154 -7.69 -5.34 3.10
N VAL A 155 -7.63 -6.05 1.97
CA VAL A 155 -7.53 -7.53 1.98
C VAL A 155 -6.21 -7.99 2.59
N LEU A 156 -5.09 -7.32 2.26
CA LEU A 156 -3.78 -7.63 2.82
C LEU A 156 -3.73 -7.38 4.34
N TYR A 157 -4.34 -6.29 4.81
CA TYR A 157 -4.41 -6.01 6.26
C TYR A 157 -5.30 -7.00 7.00
N ILE A 158 -6.48 -7.30 6.45
CA ILE A 158 -7.41 -8.31 7.00
C ILE A 158 -6.72 -9.69 7.08
N LEU A 159 -5.99 -10.07 6.04
CA LEU A 159 -5.21 -11.32 6.02
C LEU A 159 -4.14 -11.32 7.12
N SER A 160 -3.37 -10.24 7.25
CA SER A 160 -2.34 -10.10 8.28
C SER A 160 -2.95 -10.19 9.68
N LEU A 161 -4.08 -9.52 9.90
CA LEU A 161 -4.79 -9.54 11.18
C LEU A 161 -5.40 -10.93 11.49
N LYS A 162 -5.91 -11.64 10.49
CA LYS A 162 -6.43 -13.01 10.67
C LYS A 162 -5.31 -14.00 10.97
N LEU A 163 -4.18 -13.89 10.29
CA LEU A 163 -3.00 -14.72 10.56
C LEU A 163 -2.49 -14.49 11.98
N SER A 164 -2.40 -13.24 12.42
CA SER A 164 -1.86 -12.89 13.75
C SER A 164 -2.68 -13.50 14.89
N ILE A 165 -4.02 -13.46 14.82
CA ILE A 165 -4.87 -14.03 15.87
C ILE A 165 -4.87 -15.58 15.86
N ILE A 166 -4.83 -16.22 14.69
CA ILE A 166 -4.75 -17.68 14.56
C ILE A 166 -3.44 -18.21 15.13
N ARG A 167 -2.35 -17.49 14.93
CA ARG A 167 -1.03 -17.86 15.44
C ARG A 167 -0.85 -17.55 16.92
N GLY A 168 -1.68 -16.65 17.49
CA GLY A 168 -1.53 -16.16 18.85
C GLY A 168 -0.43 -15.08 18.96
N ASP A 169 -0.07 -14.44 17.86
CA ASP A 169 0.93 -13.36 17.82
C ASP A 169 0.38 -12.05 18.42
N ILE A 170 -0.94 -11.86 18.42
CA ILE A 170 -1.64 -10.78 19.12
C ILE A 170 -2.76 -11.34 20.00
N ASP A 171 -3.12 -10.61 21.04
CA ASP A 171 -4.27 -10.93 21.88
C ASP A 171 -5.60 -10.50 21.26
N LYS A 172 -6.70 -10.94 21.86
CA LYS A 172 -8.05 -10.68 21.35
C LYS A 172 -8.45 -9.21 21.49
N ASP A 173 -7.92 -8.48 22.46
CA ASP A 173 -8.26 -7.07 22.66
C ASP A 173 -7.62 -6.23 21.54
N LYS A 174 -6.37 -6.48 21.21
CA LYS A 174 -5.67 -5.84 20.09
C LYS A 174 -6.30 -6.19 18.76
N TYR A 175 -6.69 -7.46 18.56
CA TYR A 175 -7.43 -7.90 17.38
C TYR A 175 -8.74 -7.11 17.21
N ASN A 176 -9.55 -7.04 18.28
CA ASN A 176 -10.83 -6.33 18.26
C ASN A 176 -10.66 -4.81 18.07
N GLU A 177 -9.62 -4.22 18.64
CA GLU A 177 -9.28 -2.81 18.44
C GLU A 177 -9.01 -2.53 16.95
N ASN A 178 -8.13 -3.32 16.33
CA ASN A 178 -7.79 -3.18 14.93
C ASN A 178 -9.01 -3.36 14.02
N LEU A 179 -9.85 -4.36 14.31
CA LEU A 179 -11.06 -4.61 13.53
C LEU A 179 -12.06 -3.44 13.65
N ARG A 180 -12.26 -2.88 14.85
CA ARG A 180 -13.08 -1.68 15.04
C ARG A 180 -12.54 -0.48 14.26
N ASN A 181 -11.22 -0.30 14.22
CA ASN A 181 -10.58 0.80 13.50
C ASN A 181 -10.73 0.64 11.98
N LEU A 182 -10.63 -0.58 11.45
CA LEU A 182 -10.93 -0.87 10.05
C LEU A 182 -12.35 -0.43 9.66
N HIS A 183 -13.34 -0.69 10.49
CA HIS A 183 -14.73 -0.32 10.21
C HIS A 183 -14.99 1.20 10.25
N LYS A 184 -14.08 2.01 10.78
CA LYS A 184 -14.14 3.49 10.75
C LYS A 184 -13.57 4.06 9.44
N LEU A 185 -12.74 3.31 8.70
CA LEU A 185 -12.05 3.81 7.51
C LEU A 185 -12.98 4.39 6.43
N PRO A 186 -14.14 3.81 6.09
CA PRO A 186 -15.02 4.38 5.08
C PRO A 186 -15.43 5.82 5.41
N GLU A 187 -15.69 6.12 6.68
CA GLU A 187 -16.05 7.46 7.11
C GLU A 187 -14.84 8.40 7.13
N SER A 188 -13.69 7.92 7.59
CA SER A 188 -12.45 8.69 7.55
C SER A 188 -12.10 9.12 6.12
N ILE A 189 -12.26 8.23 5.14
CA ILE A 189 -12.02 8.56 3.72
C ILE A 189 -13.03 9.58 3.20
N LYS A 190 -14.32 9.50 3.57
CA LYS A 190 -15.29 10.54 3.19
C LYS A 190 -14.89 11.91 3.73
N ASN A 191 -14.33 11.95 4.93
CA ASN A 191 -13.89 13.20 5.54
C ASN A 191 -12.71 13.83 4.78
N THR A 192 -11.83 13.04 4.14
CA THR A 192 -10.73 13.59 3.33
C THR A 192 -11.23 14.34 2.08
N PHE A 193 -12.44 14.03 1.58
CA PHE A 193 -13.01 14.77 0.44
C PHE A 193 -13.33 16.22 0.75
N LYS A 194 -13.43 16.61 2.01
CA LYS A 194 -13.58 18.01 2.44
C LYS A 194 -12.37 18.87 2.10
N LEU A 195 -11.21 18.24 1.88
CA LEU A 195 -9.96 18.90 1.51
C LEU A 195 -9.83 19.16 0.00
N GLU A 196 -10.85 18.82 -0.81
CA GLU A 196 -10.78 18.90 -2.29
C GLU A 196 -10.37 20.30 -2.77
N ASN A 197 -10.98 21.37 -2.21
CA ASN A 197 -10.65 22.73 -2.59
C ASN A 197 -9.21 23.14 -2.25
N GLU A 198 -8.72 22.73 -1.09
CA GLU A 198 -7.35 22.98 -0.65
C GLU A 198 -6.36 22.26 -1.55
N ILE A 199 -6.64 20.99 -1.88
CA ILE A 199 -5.81 20.18 -2.80
C ILE A 199 -5.81 20.80 -4.20
N GLN A 200 -6.93 21.33 -4.70
CA GLN A 200 -6.99 22.02 -5.99
C GLN A 200 -6.13 23.28 -6.02
N LEU A 201 -6.09 24.03 -4.91
CA LEU A 201 -5.21 25.20 -4.79
C LEU A 201 -3.74 24.77 -4.77
N MET A 202 -3.41 23.73 -4.01
CA MET A 202 -2.07 23.17 -3.97
C MET A 202 -1.63 22.63 -5.34
N ALA A 203 -2.49 21.99 -6.10
CA ALA A 203 -2.19 21.46 -7.41
C ALA A 203 -1.72 22.52 -8.42
N LYS A 204 -2.15 23.78 -8.28
CA LYS A 204 -1.69 24.90 -9.13
C LYS A 204 -0.20 25.17 -9.00
N GLU A 205 0.39 24.85 -7.84
CA GLU A 205 1.81 25.04 -7.57
C GLU A 205 2.71 24.04 -8.34
N PHE A 206 2.11 23.03 -8.97
CA PHE A 206 2.80 22.04 -9.78
C PHE A 206 2.77 22.34 -11.28
N LEU A 207 2.02 23.38 -11.72
CA LEU A 207 1.84 23.65 -13.16
C LEU A 207 3.15 23.94 -13.89
N ASP A 208 4.07 24.68 -13.24
CA ASP A 208 5.35 25.05 -13.80
C ASP A 208 6.51 24.20 -13.26
N ALA A 209 6.22 23.17 -12.46
CA ALA A 209 7.24 22.34 -11.85
C ALA A 209 7.88 21.41 -12.90
N LYS A 210 9.20 21.29 -12.87
CA LYS A 210 9.96 20.34 -13.72
C LYS A 210 9.96 18.91 -13.18
N GLY A 211 9.66 18.75 -11.90
CA GLY A 211 9.61 17.48 -11.20
C GLY A 211 9.02 17.64 -9.81
N SER A 212 8.90 16.54 -9.11
CA SER A 212 8.39 16.50 -7.72
C SER A 212 8.96 15.31 -6.97
N MET A 213 9.06 15.43 -5.65
CA MET A 213 9.43 14.32 -4.78
C MET A 213 8.34 14.01 -3.78
N PHE A 214 8.25 12.74 -3.42
CA PHE A 214 7.35 12.24 -2.38
C PHE A 214 8.17 11.57 -1.29
N LEU A 215 7.97 11.98 -0.04
CA LEU A 215 8.73 11.47 1.10
C LEU A 215 7.82 10.79 2.12
N GLY A 216 8.29 9.68 2.66
CA GLY A 216 7.62 8.96 3.74
C GLY A 216 8.59 8.10 4.53
N ARG A 217 8.17 7.63 5.72
CA ARG A 217 8.91 6.66 6.53
C ARG A 217 8.00 5.51 6.95
N GLY A 218 8.59 4.33 7.18
CA GLY A 218 7.82 3.14 7.53
C GLY A 218 6.69 2.90 6.52
N ASN A 219 5.47 2.70 6.99
CA ASN A 219 4.29 2.50 6.13
C ASN A 219 3.99 3.67 5.17
N SER A 220 4.47 4.88 5.48
CA SER A 220 4.27 6.05 4.62
C SER A 220 5.22 6.07 3.41
N PHE A 221 6.34 5.34 3.43
CA PHE A 221 7.23 5.27 2.28
C PHE A 221 6.59 4.60 1.06
N PRO A 222 5.98 3.40 1.15
CA PRO A 222 5.23 2.84 0.01
C PRO A 222 4.09 3.73 -0.49
N ILE A 223 3.45 4.50 0.40
CA ILE A 223 2.43 5.48 0.01
C ILE A 223 3.04 6.65 -0.76
N ALA A 224 4.25 7.09 -0.39
CA ALA A 224 5.00 8.08 -1.16
C ALA A 224 5.35 7.57 -2.57
N LEU A 225 5.78 6.31 -2.71
CA LEU A 225 5.99 5.67 -4.01
C LEU A 225 4.71 5.65 -4.86
N GLU A 226 3.58 5.28 -4.25
CA GLU A 226 2.29 5.23 -4.94
C GLU A 226 1.82 6.64 -5.35
N GLY A 227 2.00 7.65 -4.49
CA GLY A 227 1.70 9.05 -4.81
C GLY A 227 2.53 9.55 -6.00
N ALA A 228 3.83 9.28 -6.01
CA ALA A 228 4.72 9.62 -7.11
C ALA A 228 4.31 8.91 -8.41
N LEU A 229 3.94 7.63 -8.33
CA LEU A 229 3.43 6.87 -9.49
C LEU A 229 2.15 7.51 -10.03
N LYS A 230 1.18 7.85 -9.18
CA LYS A 230 -0.08 8.48 -9.61
C LYS A 230 0.15 9.84 -10.25
N LEU A 231 1.06 10.65 -9.72
CA LEU A 231 1.40 11.93 -10.32
C LEU A 231 2.00 11.74 -11.72
N LYS A 232 2.95 10.81 -11.89
CA LYS A 232 3.55 10.48 -13.20
C LYS A 232 2.50 10.05 -14.23
N GLU A 233 1.63 9.11 -13.85
CA GLU A 233 0.64 8.53 -14.76
C GLU A 233 -0.39 9.55 -15.26
N LEU A 234 -0.76 10.52 -14.42
CA LEU A 234 -1.87 11.44 -14.70
C LEU A 234 -1.43 12.80 -15.23
N SER A 235 -0.26 13.29 -14.81
CA SER A 235 0.22 14.63 -15.20
C SER A 235 1.43 14.61 -16.13
N TYR A 236 2.07 13.43 -16.31
CA TYR A 236 3.34 13.26 -17.03
C TYR A 236 4.51 14.03 -16.38
N LEU A 237 4.30 14.59 -15.19
CA LEU A 237 5.36 15.23 -14.42
C LEU A 237 6.29 14.15 -13.85
N HIS A 238 7.60 14.35 -13.99
CA HIS A 238 8.56 13.45 -13.35
C HIS A 238 8.42 13.53 -11.83
N ALA A 239 8.14 12.39 -11.20
CA ALA A 239 7.94 12.32 -9.76
C ALA A 239 8.55 11.04 -9.19
N GLU A 240 9.25 11.15 -8.05
CA GLU A 240 9.90 10.04 -7.40
C GLU A 240 9.57 9.98 -5.91
N GLY A 241 9.41 8.75 -5.40
CA GLY A 241 9.20 8.50 -3.97
C GLY A 241 10.47 8.02 -3.30
N TYR A 242 10.78 8.58 -2.12
CA TYR A 242 11.95 8.19 -1.34
C TYR A 242 11.60 7.91 0.13
N PRO A 243 12.32 6.98 0.78
CA PRO A 243 12.33 6.97 2.24
C PRO A 243 12.93 8.29 2.71
N ALA A 244 12.25 9.03 3.57
CA ALA A 244 12.71 10.36 3.98
C ALA A 244 14.12 10.34 4.60
N GLY A 245 14.52 9.23 5.22
CA GLY A 245 15.86 9.04 5.77
C GLY A 245 16.96 8.93 4.72
N GLU A 246 16.62 8.53 3.48
CA GLU A 246 17.59 8.37 2.39
C GLU A 246 17.91 9.68 1.65
N MET A 247 17.23 10.77 1.99
CA MET A 247 17.48 12.08 1.35
C MET A 247 18.96 12.48 1.40
N LYS A 248 19.64 12.25 2.51
CA LYS A 248 21.06 12.57 2.70
C LYS A 248 22.02 11.73 1.85
N HIS A 249 21.54 10.61 1.31
CA HIS A 249 22.35 9.64 0.58
C HIS A 249 22.26 9.81 -0.95
N GLY A 250 22.00 11.04 -1.40
CA GLY A 250 21.98 11.41 -2.81
C GLY A 250 20.80 12.31 -3.20
N PRO A 251 19.54 11.91 -2.96
CA PRO A 251 18.37 12.64 -3.48
C PRO A 251 18.30 14.12 -3.05
N LEU A 252 18.88 14.48 -1.91
CA LEU A 252 18.93 15.86 -1.43
C LEU A 252 19.68 16.80 -2.41
N ALA A 253 20.58 16.27 -3.23
CA ALA A 253 21.27 17.02 -4.27
C ALA A 253 20.35 17.52 -5.39
N LEU A 254 19.19 16.86 -5.57
CA LEU A 254 18.18 17.20 -6.58
C LEU A 254 17.20 18.29 -6.10
N ILE A 255 17.27 18.68 -4.82
CA ILE A 255 16.43 19.75 -4.29
C ILE A 255 16.98 21.09 -4.77
N GLU A 256 16.19 21.78 -5.55
CA GLU A 256 16.40 23.15 -6.01
C GLU A 256 15.28 24.07 -5.50
N GLU A 257 15.48 25.37 -5.62
CA GLU A 257 14.55 26.40 -5.14
C GLU A 257 13.15 26.18 -5.76
N GLY A 258 12.15 26.06 -4.91
CA GLY A 258 10.75 25.89 -5.33
C GLY A 258 10.35 24.49 -5.77
N LEU A 259 11.25 23.50 -5.76
CA LEU A 259 10.87 22.12 -6.11
C LEU A 259 9.75 21.62 -5.19
N PRO A 260 8.59 21.18 -5.74
CA PRO A 260 7.51 20.63 -4.92
C PRO A 260 7.91 19.30 -4.29
N VAL A 261 7.79 19.22 -2.97
CA VAL A 261 8.06 17.98 -2.21
C VAL A 261 6.87 17.67 -1.31
N ILE A 262 6.21 16.55 -1.59
CA ILE A 262 5.10 16.05 -0.80
C ILE A 262 5.65 15.17 0.33
N VAL A 263 5.32 15.51 1.57
CA VAL A 263 5.78 14.77 2.75
C VAL A 263 4.58 14.13 3.45
N ILE A 264 4.59 12.79 3.55
CA ILE A 264 3.56 12.00 4.22
C ILE A 264 4.06 11.69 5.63
N ALA A 265 3.50 12.38 6.62
CA ALA A 265 3.94 12.32 8.01
C ALA A 265 2.75 12.25 8.98
N PRO A 266 2.08 11.09 9.10
CA PRO A 266 1.10 10.89 10.16
C PRO A 266 1.79 10.99 11.54
N LYS A 267 1.00 11.32 12.57
CA LYS A 267 1.49 11.40 13.96
C LYS A 267 1.74 10.00 14.53
N ASP A 268 2.76 9.34 14.02
CA ASP A 268 3.23 8.03 14.46
C ASP A 268 4.63 8.10 15.10
N LYS A 269 5.22 6.93 15.37
CA LYS A 269 6.58 6.78 15.92
C LYS A 269 7.68 7.37 15.01
N TYR A 270 7.39 7.64 13.74
CA TYR A 270 8.35 8.18 12.77
C TYR A 270 8.21 9.69 12.54
N TYR A 271 7.16 10.33 13.10
CA TYR A 271 6.81 11.72 12.83
C TYR A 271 7.99 12.68 13.03
N GLU A 272 8.63 12.67 14.21
CA GLU A 272 9.73 13.57 14.52
C GLU A 272 10.94 13.40 13.59
N LYS A 273 11.21 12.16 13.18
CA LYS A 273 12.29 11.87 12.22
C LYS A 273 11.95 12.35 10.81
N THR A 274 10.70 12.19 10.39
CA THR A 274 10.21 12.71 9.11
C THR A 274 10.26 14.23 9.10
N LEU A 275 9.87 14.87 10.20
CA LEU A 275 9.96 16.32 10.36
C LEU A 275 11.41 16.83 10.25
N SER A 276 12.37 16.17 10.90
CA SER A 276 13.78 16.51 10.78
C SER A 276 14.28 16.43 9.33
N ASN A 277 13.91 15.39 8.59
CA ASN A 277 14.26 15.28 7.17
C ASN A 277 13.57 16.35 6.31
N THR A 278 12.35 16.75 6.65
CA THR A 278 11.65 17.85 5.97
C THR A 278 12.39 19.18 6.11
N GLN A 279 12.95 19.46 7.29
CA GLN A 279 13.72 20.67 7.52
C GLN A 279 14.98 20.75 6.64
N GLU A 280 15.61 19.61 6.35
CA GLU A 280 16.77 19.54 5.45
C GLU A 280 16.39 19.91 4.00
N VAL A 281 15.20 19.49 3.56
CA VAL A 281 14.64 19.85 2.25
C VAL A 281 14.31 21.34 2.18
N ILE A 282 13.70 21.89 3.25
CA ILE A 282 13.40 23.32 3.37
C ILE A 282 14.68 24.17 3.29
N ALA A 283 15.75 23.74 3.99
CA ALA A 283 17.03 24.45 4.00
C ALA A 283 17.68 24.53 2.60
N ARG A 284 17.25 23.69 1.66
CA ARG A 284 17.67 23.68 0.26
C ARG A 284 16.71 24.39 -0.69
N GLY A 285 15.68 25.06 -0.17
CA GLY A 285 14.70 25.79 -0.96
C GLY A 285 13.54 24.94 -1.47
N GLY A 286 13.42 23.67 -1.09
CA GLY A 286 12.29 22.82 -1.46
C GLY A 286 10.96 23.37 -0.92
N LYS A 287 9.92 23.32 -1.74
CA LYS A 287 8.57 23.75 -1.41
C LYS A 287 7.77 22.57 -0.86
N ILE A 288 7.46 22.59 0.42
CA ILE A 288 6.86 21.45 1.13
C ILE A 288 5.33 21.48 1.07
N PHE A 289 4.74 20.32 0.73
CA PHE A 289 3.34 20.00 0.87
C PHE A 289 3.20 18.89 1.91
N PHE A 290 2.74 19.26 3.10
CA PHE A 290 2.79 18.40 4.27
C PHE A 290 1.44 17.73 4.52
N ILE A 291 1.39 16.39 4.39
CA ILE A 291 0.19 15.58 4.65
C ILE A 291 0.33 14.97 6.04
N THR A 292 -0.47 15.44 6.98
CA THR A 292 -0.40 15.04 8.39
C THR A 292 -1.78 15.11 9.06
N ASP A 293 -1.97 14.34 10.11
CA ASP A 293 -3.07 14.44 11.08
C ASP A 293 -2.69 15.24 12.34
N ASN A 294 -1.50 15.84 12.33
CA ASN A 294 -1.04 16.67 13.44
C ASN A 294 -1.49 18.13 13.25
N ASN A 295 -2.29 18.64 14.19
CA ASN A 295 -2.82 20.02 14.16
C ASN A 295 -1.77 21.09 14.46
N LYS A 296 -0.53 20.75 14.81
CA LYS A 296 0.54 21.72 15.03
C LYS A 296 1.13 22.15 13.68
N LYS A 297 0.86 23.40 13.30
CA LYS A 297 1.47 24.00 12.10
C LYS A 297 2.97 24.23 12.32
N LEU A 298 3.77 23.79 11.38
CA LEU A 298 5.19 24.16 11.31
C LEU A 298 5.29 25.60 10.83
N LEU A 299 6.02 26.43 11.57
CA LEU A 299 6.24 27.83 11.21
C LEU A 299 7.32 27.94 10.11
N SER A 300 6.90 27.86 8.86
CA SER A 300 7.76 28.12 7.70
C SER A 300 6.95 28.64 6.52
N THR A 301 7.45 29.65 5.83
CA THR A 301 6.84 30.19 4.61
C THR A 301 6.84 29.20 3.44
N ASN A 302 7.72 28.20 3.49
CA ASN A 302 7.87 27.17 2.45
C ASN A 302 7.01 25.93 2.69
N ILE A 303 6.10 25.94 3.68
CA ILE A 303 5.23 24.80 3.99
C ILE A 303 3.77 25.15 3.67
N ARG A 304 3.10 24.23 2.96
CA ARG A 304 1.65 24.18 2.75
C ARG A 304 1.08 22.92 3.41
N TYR A 305 -0.08 23.03 4.02
CA TYR A 305 -0.75 21.93 4.75
C TYR A 305 -2.00 21.51 4.01
#